data_b606b101999cbb53b06e38eb840ab001
#
_entry.id   b606b101999cbb53b06e38eb840ab001
#
_cell.length_a   1.000
_cell.length_b   1.000
_cell.length_c   1.000
_cell.angle_alpha   90.00
_cell.angle_beta   90.00
_cell.angle_gamma   90.00
#
_symmetry.space_group_name_H-M   'P 1'
#
loop_
_entity.id
_entity.type
_entity.pdbx_description
1 polymer ?
#
loop_
_entity_poly.entity_id
_entity_poly.type
_entity_poly.pdbx_seq_one_letter_code
_entity_poly.pdbx_strand_id
1 'polypeptide(L)'
;MSKGKVLIDGDIIAYRAAFATQDLSSEAAEEKVDELMDYIISETIDFPFPSPEEFQTYLTGKTNFRFDIAKSHPYKGNRSATEKPIHLGVARERMIDKYSAIISVNEEADDLISKGAAALDYNCVVASIDKDMLQLPCWHFNFGRGEWKKVEPIEGTLFFYTQILTGDAADNIKGLHGIGPKKAEKLLAGCDTEESMWDAVVKAYDNDIDRIIENARLLWLRRYENELWEPPQEV
;
A
#
# COMPACT_ATOMS: atom_id res chain seq x y z
N MET A 1 22.80 -8.26 -13.69
CA MET A 1 21.47 -7.68 -13.46
C MET A 1 21.00 -8.22 -12.15
N SER A 2 20.52 -7.38 -11.22
CA SER A 2 19.90 -7.86 -9.98
C SER A 2 18.66 -8.69 -10.33
N LYS A 3 18.52 -9.85 -9.70
CA LYS A 3 17.34 -10.70 -9.85
C LYS A 3 16.13 -9.96 -9.35
N GLY A 4 15.03 -10.01 -10.08
CA GLY A 4 13.78 -9.39 -9.66
C GLY A 4 13.17 -10.13 -8.46
N LYS A 5 12.38 -9.41 -7.65
CA LYS A 5 11.61 -9.99 -6.55
C LYS A 5 10.12 -9.70 -6.73
N VAL A 6 9.29 -10.61 -6.21
CA VAL A 6 7.87 -10.34 -5.98
C VAL A 6 7.67 -10.01 -4.50
N LEU A 7 7.16 -8.82 -4.23
CA LEU A 7 6.81 -8.33 -2.90
C LEU A 7 5.31 -8.52 -2.70
N ILE A 8 4.91 -9.31 -1.74
CA ILE A 8 3.54 -9.81 -1.60
C ILE A 8 2.90 -9.24 -0.34
N ASP A 9 1.72 -8.68 -0.51
CA ASP A 9 0.85 -8.22 0.56
C ASP A 9 0.17 -9.41 1.25
N GLY A 10 0.77 -9.87 2.34
CA GLY A 10 0.30 -11.03 3.08
C GLY A 10 -0.95 -10.77 3.91
N ASP A 11 -1.19 -9.52 4.32
CA ASP A 11 -2.41 -9.19 5.06
C ASP A 11 -3.66 -9.43 4.22
N ILE A 12 -3.64 -9.00 2.97
CA ILE A 12 -4.76 -9.23 2.04
C ILE A 12 -5.00 -10.72 1.82
N ILE A 13 -3.94 -11.52 1.68
CA ILE A 13 -4.06 -12.97 1.50
C ILE A 13 -4.66 -13.60 2.75
N ALA A 14 -4.12 -13.26 3.94
CA ALA A 14 -4.62 -13.80 5.20
C ALA A 14 -6.09 -13.45 5.46
N TYR A 15 -6.49 -12.19 5.21
CA TYR A 15 -7.88 -11.79 5.33
C TYR A 15 -8.79 -12.49 4.32
N ARG A 16 -8.40 -12.61 3.07
CA ARG A 16 -9.19 -13.29 2.02
C ARG A 16 -9.37 -14.78 2.33
N ALA A 17 -8.30 -15.46 2.76
CA ALA A 17 -8.36 -16.84 3.16
C ALA A 17 -9.30 -17.04 4.36
N ALA A 18 -9.14 -16.23 5.40
CA ALA A 18 -9.94 -16.31 6.60
C ALA A 18 -11.43 -16.00 6.37
N PHE A 19 -11.76 -15.00 5.55
CA PHE A 19 -13.16 -14.73 5.18
C PHE A 19 -13.77 -15.83 4.31
N ALA A 20 -13.02 -16.36 3.35
CA ALA A 20 -13.52 -17.41 2.45
C ALA A 20 -13.80 -18.74 3.17
N THR A 21 -13.19 -18.95 4.35
CA THR A 21 -13.27 -20.20 5.11
C THR A 21 -13.92 -20.03 6.48
N GLN A 22 -14.64 -18.92 6.70
CA GLN A 22 -15.17 -18.56 8.02
C GLN A 22 -16.10 -19.63 8.60
N ASP A 23 -16.84 -20.33 7.75
CA ASP A 23 -17.76 -21.41 8.12
C ASP A 23 -17.14 -22.81 7.97
N LEU A 24 -15.83 -22.89 7.73
CA LEU A 24 -15.08 -24.14 7.52
C LEU A 24 -14.09 -24.38 8.67
N SER A 25 -13.18 -25.34 8.50
CA SER A 25 -12.16 -25.65 9.49
C SER A 25 -10.93 -24.71 9.37
N SER A 26 -10.07 -24.72 10.39
CA SER A 26 -8.79 -23.99 10.36
C SER A 26 -7.86 -24.49 9.27
N GLU A 27 -7.86 -25.81 9.00
CA GLU A 27 -7.09 -26.43 7.92
C GLU A 27 -7.52 -25.89 6.54
N ALA A 28 -8.83 -25.65 6.33
CA ALA A 28 -9.31 -25.04 5.11
C ALA A 28 -8.78 -23.60 4.92
N ALA A 29 -8.53 -22.88 6.02
CA ALA A 29 -7.93 -21.55 5.93
C ALA A 29 -6.45 -21.61 5.52
N GLU A 30 -5.69 -22.59 6.04
CA GLU A 30 -4.32 -22.84 5.61
C GLU A 30 -4.25 -23.24 4.12
N GLU A 31 -5.09 -24.18 3.71
CA GLU A 31 -5.19 -24.60 2.30
C GLU A 31 -5.54 -23.41 1.39
N LYS A 32 -6.44 -22.53 1.84
CA LYS A 32 -6.80 -21.33 1.06
C LYS A 32 -5.68 -20.30 0.96
N VAL A 33 -4.85 -20.16 2.01
CA VAL A 33 -3.62 -19.37 1.92
C VAL A 33 -2.69 -19.96 0.86
N ASP A 34 -2.46 -21.28 0.90
CA ASP A 34 -1.60 -21.97 -0.05
C ASP A 34 -2.10 -21.79 -1.49
N GLU A 35 -3.39 -21.97 -1.74
CA GLU A 35 -4.01 -21.79 -3.05
C GLU A 35 -3.82 -20.35 -3.61
N LEU A 36 -3.99 -19.34 -2.76
CA LEU A 36 -3.76 -17.95 -3.15
C LEU A 36 -2.28 -17.65 -3.44
N MET A 37 -1.39 -18.19 -2.63
CA MET A 37 0.05 -18.04 -2.83
C MET A 37 0.52 -18.76 -4.10
N ASP A 38 0.08 -20.00 -4.33
CA ASP A 38 0.41 -20.76 -5.52
C ASP A 38 -0.08 -20.05 -6.79
N TYR A 39 -1.28 -19.45 -6.75
CA TYR A 39 -1.78 -18.61 -7.83
C TYR A 39 -0.87 -17.41 -8.10
N ILE A 40 -0.53 -16.62 -7.07
CA ILE A 40 0.33 -15.45 -7.23
C ILE A 40 1.71 -15.86 -7.77
N ILE A 41 2.29 -16.92 -7.23
CA ILE A 41 3.59 -17.43 -7.67
C ILE A 41 3.53 -17.86 -9.15
N SER A 42 2.51 -18.63 -9.54
CA SER A 42 2.36 -19.11 -10.92
C SER A 42 2.20 -17.97 -11.93
N GLU A 43 1.42 -16.93 -11.57
CA GLU A 43 1.20 -15.79 -12.46
C GLU A 43 2.44 -14.87 -12.59
N THR A 44 3.28 -14.83 -11.55
CA THR A 44 4.41 -13.91 -11.50
C THR A 44 5.74 -14.53 -11.93
N ILE A 45 5.91 -15.85 -11.81
CA ILE A 45 7.18 -16.53 -12.14
C ILE A 45 7.52 -16.45 -13.63
N ASP A 46 6.51 -16.51 -14.49
CA ASP A 46 6.67 -16.49 -15.95
C ASP A 46 6.57 -15.06 -16.52
N PHE A 47 6.47 -14.04 -15.66
CA PHE A 47 6.38 -12.68 -16.11
C PHE A 47 7.71 -12.23 -16.76
N PRO A 48 7.69 -11.70 -18.01
CA PRO A 48 8.90 -11.53 -18.80
C PRO A 48 9.87 -10.47 -18.28
N PHE A 49 9.45 -9.63 -17.30
CA PHE A 49 10.33 -8.62 -16.72
C PHE A 49 9.76 -8.00 -15.42
N PRO A 50 10.56 -7.96 -14.35
CA PRO A 50 11.80 -8.72 -14.13
C PRO A 50 11.45 -10.18 -13.88
N SER A 51 12.24 -11.13 -14.41
CA SER A 51 12.03 -12.55 -14.10
C SER A 51 12.27 -12.77 -12.60
N PRO A 52 11.23 -12.92 -11.77
CA PRO A 52 11.41 -12.98 -10.33
C PRO A 52 11.89 -14.39 -9.93
N GLU A 53 12.97 -14.42 -9.16
CA GLU A 53 13.48 -15.67 -8.58
C GLU A 53 13.19 -15.77 -7.07
N GLU A 54 12.74 -14.68 -6.46
CA GLU A 54 12.48 -14.60 -5.03
C GLU A 54 11.12 -13.97 -4.76
N PHE A 55 10.43 -14.52 -3.77
CA PHE A 55 9.16 -14.04 -3.25
C PHE A 55 9.34 -13.61 -1.80
N GLN A 56 8.85 -12.45 -1.44
CA GLN A 56 8.86 -11.97 -0.06
C GLN A 56 7.48 -11.50 0.35
N THR A 57 6.96 -12.09 1.41
CA THR A 57 5.66 -11.74 1.98
C THR A 57 5.81 -10.84 3.19
N TYR A 58 4.84 -9.95 3.40
CA TYR A 58 4.83 -9.01 4.50
C TYR A 58 3.48 -9.01 5.23
N LEU A 59 3.52 -8.82 6.53
CA LEU A 59 2.35 -8.75 7.41
C LEU A 59 2.46 -7.53 8.34
N THR A 60 1.36 -6.84 8.54
CA THR A 60 1.28 -5.74 9.51
C THR A 60 1.37 -6.26 10.94
N GLY A 61 2.23 -5.63 11.74
CA GLY A 61 2.41 -5.92 13.16
C GLY A 61 1.36 -5.27 14.06
N LYS A 62 1.72 -5.06 15.31
CA LYS A 62 0.80 -4.55 16.35
C LYS A 62 0.83 -3.03 16.49
N THR A 63 1.89 -2.38 16.07
CA THR A 63 2.14 -0.94 16.26
C THR A 63 2.31 -0.25 14.92
N ASN A 64 1.92 1.03 14.87
CA ASN A 64 2.01 1.84 13.66
C ASN A 64 2.18 3.31 14.05
N PHE A 65 3.23 3.94 13.57
CA PHE A 65 3.56 5.35 13.82
C PHE A 65 2.45 6.32 13.42
N ARG A 66 1.59 5.93 12.46
CA ARG A 66 0.49 6.78 11.99
C ARG A 66 -0.50 7.12 13.09
N PHE A 67 -0.65 6.24 14.10
CA PHE A 67 -1.48 6.54 15.27
C PHE A 67 -0.95 7.72 16.09
N ASP A 68 0.37 7.89 16.14
CA ASP A 68 1.03 8.94 16.92
C ASP A 68 1.04 10.30 16.19
N ILE A 69 1.08 10.29 14.86
CA ILE A 69 1.17 11.52 14.06
C ILE A 69 -0.20 12.05 13.62
N ALA A 70 -1.26 11.26 13.69
CA ALA A 70 -2.61 11.68 13.34
C ALA A 70 -3.17 12.64 14.41
N LYS A 71 -3.40 13.90 14.04
CA LYS A 71 -3.86 14.97 14.93
C LYS A 71 -5.31 15.37 14.66
N SER A 72 -5.66 15.53 13.40
CA SER A 72 -6.98 16.04 12.98
C SER A 72 -8.09 15.01 13.20
N HIS A 73 -7.82 13.77 12.89
CA HIS A 73 -8.75 12.65 13.06
C HIS A 73 -7.99 11.38 13.46
N PRO A 74 -8.57 10.50 14.33
CA PRO A 74 -7.92 9.24 14.68
C PRO A 74 -7.69 8.37 13.43
N TYR A 75 -6.44 8.01 13.16
CA TYR A 75 -6.08 7.10 12.07
C TYR A 75 -6.82 5.77 12.22
N LYS A 76 -7.49 5.30 11.15
CA LYS A 76 -8.33 4.09 11.16
C LYS A 76 -9.42 4.06 12.25
N GLY A 77 -9.80 5.22 12.80
CA GLY A 77 -10.78 5.32 13.88
C GLY A 77 -12.18 4.83 13.53
N ASN A 78 -12.50 4.69 12.26
CA ASN A 78 -13.74 4.12 11.74
C ASN A 78 -13.75 2.57 11.69
N ARG A 79 -12.62 1.90 11.97
CA ARG A 79 -12.49 0.42 11.92
C ARG A 79 -12.84 -0.27 13.24
N SER A 80 -13.17 0.46 14.30
CA SER A 80 -13.39 -0.06 15.66
C SER A 80 -14.54 -1.06 15.83
N ALA A 81 -15.41 -1.20 14.83
CA ALA A 81 -16.58 -2.08 14.86
C ALA A 81 -16.48 -3.31 13.92
N THR A 82 -15.38 -3.49 13.20
CA THR A 82 -15.29 -4.60 12.26
C THR A 82 -14.77 -5.85 12.97
N GLU A 83 -15.63 -6.86 13.06
CA GLU A 83 -15.27 -8.17 13.59
C GLU A 83 -14.25 -8.84 12.67
N LYS A 84 -13.15 -9.34 13.24
CA LYS A 84 -12.11 -10.05 12.49
C LYS A 84 -12.60 -11.45 12.15
N PRO A 85 -12.29 -12.00 10.95
CA PRO A 85 -12.66 -13.36 10.62
C PRO A 85 -12.00 -14.36 11.56
N ILE A 86 -12.71 -15.44 11.89
CA ILE A 86 -12.34 -16.42 12.92
C ILE A 86 -10.95 -17.02 12.67
N HIS A 87 -10.64 -17.36 11.43
CA HIS A 87 -9.38 -18.04 11.06
C HIS A 87 -8.23 -17.08 10.68
N LEU A 88 -8.35 -15.77 10.95
CA LEU A 88 -7.30 -14.82 10.59
C LEU A 88 -5.95 -15.14 11.27
N GLY A 89 -5.99 -15.60 12.54
CA GLY A 89 -4.77 -16.02 13.26
C GLY A 89 -4.06 -17.15 12.54
N VAL A 90 -4.79 -18.21 12.21
CA VAL A 90 -4.27 -19.40 11.51
C VAL A 90 -3.71 -19.03 10.13
N ALA A 91 -4.44 -18.23 9.36
CA ALA A 91 -3.98 -17.78 8.04
C ALA A 91 -2.67 -16.97 8.14
N ARG A 92 -2.53 -16.11 9.15
CA ARG A 92 -1.30 -15.34 9.39
C ARG A 92 -0.13 -16.24 9.83
N GLU A 93 -0.38 -17.22 10.72
CA GLU A 93 0.61 -18.21 11.13
C GLU A 93 1.10 -19.02 9.92
N ARG A 94 0.20 -19.44 9.02
CA ARG A 94 0.57 -20.10 7.77
C ARG A 94 1.48 -19.26 6.90
N MET A 95 1.21 -17.96 6.78
CA MET A 95 2.08 -17.02 6.03
C MET A 95 3.47 -16.92 6.65
N ILE A 96 3.58 -16.95 7.99
CA ILE A 96 4.86 -16.89 8.70
C ILE A 96 5.63 -18.20 8.53
N ASP A 97 4.99 -19.34 8.83
CA ASP A 97 5.66 -20.63 8.92
C ASP A 97 6.07 -21.19 7.55
N LYS A 98 5.19 -21.08 6.56
CA LYS A 98 5.45 -21.64 5.23
C LYS A 98 6.06 -20.64 4.26
N TYR A 99 5.67 -19.38 4.33
CA TYR A 99 6.08 -18.36 3.35
C TYR A 99 7.03 -17.31 3.93
N SER A 100 7.56 -17.54 5.14
CA SER A 100 8.56 -16.69 5.80
C SER A 100 8.16 -15.21 5.83
N ALA A 101 6.87 -14.93 6.10
CA ALA A 101 6.36 -13.57 6.10
C ALA A 101 7.05 -12.71 7.15
N ILE A 102 7.51 -11.54 6.75
CA ILE A 102 8.10 -10.53 7.63
C ILE A 102 6.99 -9.70 8.27
N ILE A 103 7.01 -9.59 9.60
CA ILE A 103 6.05 -8.79 10.36
C ILE A 103 6.63 -7.39 10.57
N SER A 104 5.86 -6.36 10.24
CA SER A 104 6.27 -4.97 10.46
C SER A 104 6.32 -4.59 11.95
N VAL A 105 7.17 -3.62 12.28
CA VAL A 105 7.32 -3.06 13.62
C VAL A 105 7.18 -1.54 13.52
N ASN A 106 6.17 -0.99 14.19
CA ASN A 106 5.84 0.43 14.20
C ASN A 106 5.53 1.02 12.81
N GLU A 107 5.07 0.20 11.90
CA GLU A 107 4.63 0.57 10.54
C GLU A 107 3.70 -0.51 10.00
N GLU A 108 3.19 -0.36 8.77
CA GLU A 108 2.32 -1.35 8.12
C GLU A 108 3.13 -2.23 7.14
N ALA A 109 2.51 -3.34 6.70
CA ALA A 109 3.09 -4.19 5.66
C ALA A 109 3.38 -3.40 4.38
N ASP A 110 2.54 -2.42 4.08
CA ASP A 110 2.64 -1.53 2.93
C ASP A 110 3.95 -0.73 2.93
N ASP A 111 4.37 -0.25 4.12
CA ASP A 111 5.66 0.43 4.29
C ASP A 111 6.84 -0.53 4.05
N LEU A 112 6.74 -1.78 4.52
CA LEU A 112 7.77 -2.79 4.26
C LEU A 112 7.87 -3.14 2.77
N ILE A 113 6.73 -3.29 2.09
CA ILE A 113 6.67 -3.51 0.64
C ILE A 113 7.33 -2.33 -0.08
N SER A 114 6.99 -1.11 0.30
CA SER A 114 7.53 0.11 -0.29
C SER A 114 9.05 0.22 -0.09
N LYS A 115 9.55 -0.01 1.13
CA LYS A 115 11.00 -0.03 1.44
C LYS A 115 11.72 -1.13 0.64
N GLY A 116 11.09 -2.30 0.53
CA GLY A 116 11.61 -3.40 -0.28
C GLY A 116 11.70 -3.03 -1.77
N ALA A 117 10.69 -2.36 -2.31
CA ALA A 117 10.70 -1.89 -3.69
C ALA A 117 11.78 -0.81 -3.92
N ALA A 118 11.88 0.16 -3.01
CA ALA A 118 12.90 1.21 -3.09
C ALA A 118 14.33 0.64 -3.01
N ALA A 119 14.59 -0.34 -2.14
CA ALA A 119 15.89 -1.01 -2.03
C ALA A 119 16.29 -1.80 -3.30
N LEU A 120 15.33 -2.10 -4.17
CA LEU A 120 15.53 -2.76 -5.46
C LEU A 120 15.52 -1.77 -6.64
N ASP A 121 15.59 -0.46 -6.38
CA ASP A 121 15.40 0.58 -7.39
C ASP A 121 14.12 0.34 -8.22
N TYR A 122 13.07 -0.13 -7.55
CA TYR A 122 11.78 -0.49 -8.12
C TYR A 122 11.81 -1.58 -9.21
N ASN A 123 12.91 -2.33 -9.30
CA ASN A 123 13.04 -3.48 -10.18
C ASN A 123 12.38 -4.73 -9.54
N CYS A 124 11.07 -4.65 -9.32
CA CYS A 124 10.28 -5.67 -8.64
C CYS A 124 8.84 -5.71 -9.16
N VAL A 125 8.11 -6.71 -8.71
CA VAL A 125 6.65 -6.81 -8.84
C VAL A 125 6.04 -6.67 -7.45
N VAL A 126 5.05 -5.80 -7.29
CA VAL A 126 4.21 -5.73 -6.09
C VAL A 126 2.92 -6.49 -6.37
N ALA A 127 2.68 -7.56 -5.62
CA ALA A 127 1.44 -8.34 -5.68
C ALA A 127 0.52 -7.92 -4.53
N SER A 128 -0.46 -7.07 -4.83
CA SER A 128 -1.49 -6.59 -3.91
C SER A 128 -2.76 -6.19 -4.66
N ILE A 129 -3.89 -6.19 -3.97
CA ILE A 129 -5.13 -5.58 -4.48
C ILE A 129 -5.34 -4.16 -3.96
N ASP A 130 -4.49 -3.71 -3.05
CA ASP A 130 -4.58 -2.37 -2.51
C ASP A 130 -4.11 -1.32 -3.54
N LYS A 131 -4.97 -0.34 -3.78
CA LYS A 131 -4.68 0.77 -4.71
C LYS A 131 -3.52 1.65 -4.23
N ASP A 132 -3.27 1.70 -2.90
CA ASP A 132 -2.27 2.60 -2.33
C ASP A 132 -0.86 2.20 -2.75
N MET A 133 -0.66 0.93 -3.11
CA MET A 133 0.57 0.45 -3.74
C MET A 133 0.89 1.17 -5.06
N LEU A 134 -0.08 1.79 -5.74
CA LEU A 134 0.17 2.55 -6.98
C LEU A 134 1.00 3.83 -6.79
N GLN A 135 1.39 4.15 -5.55
CA GLN A 135 2.46 5.13 -5.30
C GLN A 135 3.84 4.62 -5.73
N LEU A 136 4.02 3.28 -5.89
CA LEU A 136 5.33 2.67 -6.17
C LEU A 136 5.54 2.56 -7.68
N PRO A 137 6.63 3.14 -8.24
CA PRO A 137 6.89 3.13 -9.68
C PRO A 137 7.52 1.79 -10.12
N CYS A 138 6.75 0.71 -10.03
CA CYS A 138 7.17 -0.63 -10.41
C CYS A 138 6.04 -1.38 -11.13
N TRP A 139 6.23 -2.66 -11.39
CA TRP A 139 5.17 -3.54 -11.84
C TRP A 139 4.26 -3.94 -10.69
N HIS A 140 2.95 -3.95 -10.96
CA HIS A 140 1.90 -4.36 -10.02
C HIS A 140 1.11 -5.52 -10.60
N PHE A 141 0.86 -6.52 -9.77
CA PHE A 141 -0.06 -7.60 -10.04
C PHE A 141 -1.25 -7.55 -9.08
N ASN A 142 -2.40 -7.13 -9.59
CA ASN A 142 -3.66 -7.21 -8.84
C ASN A 142 -4.21 -8.63 -8.91
N PHE A 143 -3.82 -9.47 -7.94
CA PHE A 143 -4.23 -10.87 -7.91
C PHE A 143 -5.72 -11.09 -7.63
N GLY A 144 -6.47 -10.06 -7.26
CA GLY A 144 -7.92 -10.12 -7.14
C GLY A 144 -8.66 -10.10 -8.47
N ARG A 145 -8.03 -9.49 -9.50
CA ARG A 145 -8.58 -9.33 -10.86
C ARG A 145 -7.75 -10.02 -11.93
N GLY A 146 -6.56 -10.50 -11.61
CA GLY A 146 -5.58 -11.01 -12.57
C GLY A 146 -5.05 -9.91 -13.50
N GLU A 147 -4.96 -8.66 -13.02
CA GLU A 147 -4.58 -7.51 -13.84
C GLU A 147 -3.14 -7.08 -13.55
N TRP A 148 -2.42 -6.77 -14.62
CA TRP A 148 -1.07 -6.24 -14.57
C TRP A 148 -1.05 -4.75 -14.91
N LYS A 149 -0.26 -3.98 -14.15
CA LYS A 149 -0.03 -2.57 -14.41
C LYS A 149 1.42 -2.22 -14.13
N LYS A 150 2.08 -1.50 -15.04
CA LYS A 150 3.31 -0.76 -14.74
C LYS A 150 2.95 0.65 -14.33
N VAL A 151 3.53 1.12 -13.25
CA VAL A 151 3.40 2.51 -12.80
C VAL A 151 4.71 3.22 -13.08
N GLU A 152 4.64 4.35 -13.78
CA GLU A 152 5.81 5.21 -14.01
C GLU A 152 5.98 6.19 -12.84
N PRO A 153 7.21 6.73 -12.58
CA PRO A 153 7.47 7.58 -11.42
C PRO A 153 6.48 8.74 -11.27
N ILE A 154 6.21 9.46 -12.35
CA ILE A 154 5.29 10.59 -12.31
C ILE A 154 3.84 10.17 -12.01
N GLU A 155 3.43 8.98 -12.46
CA GLU A 155 2.09 8.45 -12.18
C GLU A 155 1.92 8.11 -10.69
N GLY A 156 2.95 7.52 -10.06
CA GLY A 156 2.95 7.23 -8.63
C GLY A 156 2.90 8.52 -7.80
N THR A 157 3.67 9.53 -8.17
CA THR A 157 3.63 10.86 -7.56
C THR A 157 2.27 11.50 -7.71
N LEU A 158 1.70 11.52 -8.92
CA LEU A 158 0.37 12.06 -9.19
C LEU A 158 -0.72 11.35 -8.38
N PHE A 159 -0.61 10.03 -8.23
CA PHE A 159 -1.53 9.25 -7.40
C PHE A 159 -1.46 9.69 -5.94
N PHE A 160 -0.26 9.84 -5.38
CA PHE A 160 -0.05 10.32 -4.02
C PHE A 160 -0.66 11.72 -3.79
N TYR A 161 -0.39 12.69 -4.66
CA TYR A 161 -0.95 14.03 -4.55
C TYR A 161 -2.48 14.05 -4.74
N THR A 162 -3.00 13.15 -5.56
CA THR A 162 -4.45 12.92 -5.66
C THR A 162 -5.04 12.46 -4.33
N GLN A 163 -4.35 11.56 -3.61
CA GLN A 163 -4.79 11.10 -2.30
C GLN A 163 -4.74 12.21 -1.25
N ILE A 164 -3.75 13.09 -1.27
CA ILE A 164 -3.73 14.26 -0.37
C ILE A 164 -4.99 15.11 -0.55
N LEU A 165 -5.41 15.36 -1.80
CA LEU A 165 -6.61 16.14 -2.11
C LEU A 165 -7.91 15.41 -1.72
N THR A 166 -8.01 14.12 -2.00
CA THR A 166 -9.23 13.33 -1.80
C THR A 166 -9.38 12.76 -0.40
N GLY A 167 -8.26 12.58 0.31
CA GLY A 167 -8.17 11.77 1.51
C GLY A 167 -8.31 10.27 1.23
N ASP A 168 -8.34 9.49 2.31
CA ASP A 168 -8.69 8.08 2.28
C ASP A 168 -9.74 7.75 3.35
N ALA A 169 -10.94 7.36 2.88
CA ALA A 169 -12.05 7.05 3.78
C ALA A 169 -11.82 5.75 4.57
N ALA A 170 -11.06 4.79 4.02
CA ALA A 170 -10.76 3.52 4.68
C ALA A 170 -9.88 3.74 5.92
N ASP A 171 -8.98 4.71 5.86
CA ASP A 171 -8.04 5.06 6.93
C ASP A 171 -8.48 6.28 7.76
N ASN A 172 -9.69 6.78 7.49
CA ASN A 172 -10.26 7.96 8.14
C ASN A 172 -9.43 9.25 7.93
N ILE A 173 -8.71 9.34 6.81
CA ILE A 173 -7.98 10.53 6.42
C ILE A 173 -8.90 11.42 5.60
N LYS A 174 -9.14 12.65 6.07
CA LYS A 174 -10.05 13.58 5.40
C LYS A 174 -9.29 14.48 4.42
N GLY A 175 -9.60 14.35 3.15
CA GLY A 175 -9.16 15.29 2.13
C GLY A 175 -9.95 16.61 2.16
N LEU A 176 -9.89 17.36 1.08
CA LEU A 176 -10.66 18.60 0.92
C LEU A 176 -12.15 18.29 0.71
N HIS A 177 -12.98 19.04 1.41
CA HIS A 177 -14.43 18.89 1.28
C HIS A 177 -14.91 19.10 -0.17
N GLY A 178 -15.66 18.12 -0.67
CA GLY A 178 -16.21 18.15 -2.02
C GLY A 178 -15.21 17.92 -3.16
N ILE A 179 -13.95 17.54 -2.85
CA ILE A 179 -12.95 17.13 -3.81
C ILE A 179 -12.89 15.60 -3.85
N GLY A 180 -13.45 15.02 -4.90
CA GLY A 180 -13.29 13.62 -5.24
C GLY A 180 -12.31 13.42 -6.41
N PRO A 181 -12.05 12.16 -6.84
CA PRO A 181 -11.03 11.86 -7.84
C PRO A 181 -11.09 12.71 -9.11
N LYS A 182 -12.27 12.91 -9.69
CA LYS A 182 -12.44 13.74 -10.91
C LYS A 182 -12.09 15.22 -10.74
N LYS A 183 -12.29 15.76 -9.53
CA LYS A 183 -11.90 17.15 -9.25
C LYS A 183 -10.43 17.26 -8.93
N ALA A 184 -9.86 16.29 -8.21
CA ALA A 184 -8.43 16.20 -7.96
C ALA A 184 -7.64 16.09 -9.26
N GLU A 185 -8.06 15.22 -10.19
CA GLU A 185 -7.50 15.11 -11.54
C GLU A 185 -7.47 16.47 -12.27
N LYS A 186 -8.56 17.24 -12.20
CA LYS A 186 -8.62 18.58 -12.81
C LYS A 186 -7.69 19.59 -12.13
N LEU A 187 -7.52 19.51 -10.81
CA LEU A 187 -6.63 20.40 -10.07
C LEU A 187 -5.15 20.13 -10.38
N LEU A 188 -4.81 18.86 -10.63
CA LEU A 188 -3.46 18.42 -10.95
C LEU A 188 -3.19 18.33 -12.47
N ALA A 189 -4.19 18.69 -13.31
CA ALA A 189 -4.03 18.65 -14.76
C ALA A 189 -2.92 19.61 -15.23
N GLY A 190 -1.92 19.06 -15.95
CA GLY A 190 -0.77 19.83 -16.44
C GLY A 190 0.36 20.00 -15.43
N CYS A 191 0.28 19.34 -14.26
CA CYS A 191 1.41 19.27 -13.32
C CYS A 191 2.32 18.11 -13.75
N ASP A 192 3.49 18.44 -14.30
CA ASP A 192 4.45 17.48 -14.85
C ASP A 192 5.62 17.20 -13.89
N THR A 193 5.69 17.91 -12.76
CA THR A 193 6.72 17.76 -11.71
C THR A 193 6.08 17.71 -10.33
N GLU A 194 6.81 17.17 -9.35
CA GLU A 194 6.34 17.10 -7.97
C GLU A 194 6.10 18.50 -7.39
N GLU A 195 6.98 19.46 -7.70
CA GLU A 195 6.84 20.86 -7.26
C GLU A 195 5.55 21.49 -7.77
N SER A 196 5.21 21.28 -9.05
CA SER A 196 3.96 21.81 -9.62
C SER A 196 2.71 21.17 -8.99
N MET A 197 2.78 19.88 -8.63
CA MET A 197 1.71 19.20 -7.88
C MET A 197 1.59 19.73 -6.45
N TRP A 198 2.71 19.97 -5.79
CA TRP A 198 2.75 20.59 -4.47
C TRP A 198 2.09 21.97 -4.47
N ASP A 199 2.47 22.85 -5.40
CA ASP A 199 1.91 24.19 -5.54
C ASP A 199 0.39 24.14 -5.77
N ALA A 200 -0.06 23.23 -6.63
CA ALA A 200 -1.49 23.04 -6.88
C ALA A 200 -2.25 22.61 -5.64
N VAL A 201 -1.67 21.71 -4.82
CA VAL A 201 -2.26 21.25 -3.55
C VAL A 201 -2.24 22.36 -2.52
N VAL A 202 -1.13 23.09 -2.34
CA VAL A 202 -1.04 24.24 -1.41
C VAL A 202 -2.12 25.26 -1.73
N LYS A 203 -2.27 25.60 -2.99
CA LYS A 203 -3.33 26.52 -3.45
C LYS A 203 -4.73 25.98 -3.16
N ALA A 204 -4.97 24.69 -3.38
CA ALA A 204 -6.27 24.07 -3.15
C ALA A 204 -6.65 24.04 -1.66
N TYR A 205 -5.66 23.95 -0.77
CA TYR A 205 -5.81 23.99 0.69
C TYR A 205 -5.77 25.39 1.30
N ASP A 206 -5.82 26.45 0.49
CA ASP A 206 -5.72 27.86 0.96
C ASP A 206 -4.50 28.10 1.86
N ASN A 207 -3.35 27.47 1.55
CA ASN A 207 -2.10 27.48 2.31
C ASN A 207 -2.18 26.87 3.72
N ASP A 208 -3.10 25.95 3.99
CA ASP A 208 -3.12 25.17 5.23
C ASP A 208 -2.04 24.07 5.19
N ILE A 209 -0.78 24.49 5.29
CA ILE A 209 0.42 23.64 5.16
C ILE A 209 0.43 22.51 6.20
N ASP A 210 0.03 22.82 7.45
CA ASP A 210 0.04 21.83 8.54
C ASP A 210 -0.88 20.65 8.22
N ARG A 211 -2.05 20.93 7.67
CA ARG A 211 -3.01 19.89 7.28
C ARG A 211 -2.54 19.08 6.08
N ILE A 212 -1.91 19.75 5.10
CA ILE A 212 -1.34 19.06 3.94
C ILE A 212 -0.26 18.08 4.39
N ILE A 213 0.68 18.54 5.24
CA ILE A 213 1.78 17.71 5.75
C ILE A 213 1.26 16.56 6.59
N GLU A 214 0.25 16.77 7.44
CA GLU A 214 -0.37 15.68 8.21
C GLU A 214 -0.95 14.62 7.26
N ASN A 215 -1.78 15.01 6.29
CA ASN A 215 -2.37 14.08 5.32
C ASN A 215 -1.30 13.37 4.50
N ALA A 216 -0.30 14.12 4.02
CA ALA A 216 0.81 13.55 3.25
C ALA A 216 1.56 12.47 4.05
N ARG A 217 1.92 12.75 5.29
CA ARG A 217 2.62 11.79 6.17
C ARG A 217 1.80 10.56 6.53
N LEU A 218 0.47 10.68 6.60
CA LEU A 218 -0.43 9.56 6.84
C LEU A 218 -0.61 8.68 5.60
N LEU A 219 -0.57 9.26 4.40
CA LEU A 219 -0.79 8.58 3.12
C LEU A 219 0.49 8.04 2.49
N TRP A 220 1.65 8.64 2.82
CA TRP A 220 2.92 8.25 2.25
C TRP A 220 3.34 6.84 2.64
N LEU A 221 3.73 6.05 1.66
CA LEU A 221 4.39 4.77 1.88
C LEU A 221 5.91 5.01 2.01
N ARG A 222 6.46 4.68 3.18
CA ARG A 222 7.89 4.87 3.49
C ARG A 222 8.80 4.18 2.49
N ARG A 223 9.83 4.87 2.04
CA ARG A 223 10.86 4.33 1.12
C ARG A 223 12.12 3.86 1.84
N TYR A 224 12.34 4.37 3.05
CA TYR A 224 13.43 3.99 3.93
C TYR A 224 13.01 4.03 5.41
N GLU A 225 13.91 3.58 6.28
CA GLU A 225 13.61 3.42 7.70
C GLU A 225 13.30 4.76 8.36
N ASN A 226 12.21 4.81 9.13
CA ASN A 226 11.74 5.98 9.87
C ASN A 226 11.48 7.24 9.01
N GLU A 227 11.32 7.09 7.71
CA GLU A 227 10.97 8.21 6.84
C GLU A 227 9.67 8.86 7.26
N LEU A 228 9.66 10.19 7.29
CA LEU A 228 8.44 10.99 7.29
C LEU A 228 8.50 11.87 6.04
N TRP A 229 7.43 11.85 5.27
CA TRP A 229 7.35 12.67 4.06
C TRP A 229 7.57 14.15 4.37
N GLU A 230 8.35 14.81 3.56
CA GLU A 230 8.61 16.25 3.59
C GLU A 230 8.25 16.86 2.23
N PRO A 231 7.75 18.12 2.20
CA PRO A 231 7.43 18.79 0.94
C PRO A 231 8.69 18.98 0.09
N PRO A 232 8.55 19.04 -1.25
CA PRO A 232 9.67 19.36 -2.13
C PRO A 232 10.25 20.73 -1.74
N GLN A 233 11.58 20.82 -1.69
CA GLN A 233 12.27 22.07 -1.38
C GLN A 233 12.21 22.99 -2.61
N GLU A 234 11.96 24.28 -2.40
CA GLU A 234 12.13 25.28 -3.44
C GLU A 234 13.60 25.26 -3.91
N VAL A 235 13.83 25.02 -5.20
CA VAL A 235 15.15 25.01 -5.84
C VAL A 235 15.54 26.43 -6.23
#